data_09826d95df91c72e7a5d96f040eb2b69
#
_entry.id   09826d95df91c72e7a5d96f040eb2b69
#
_cell.length_a   1.000
_cell.length_b   1.000
_cell.length_c   1.000
_cell.angle_alpha   90.00
_cell.angle_beta   90.00
_cell.angle_gamma   90.00
#
_symmetry.space_group_name_H-M   'P 1'
#
loop_
_entity.id
_entity.type
_entity.pdbx_description
1 polymer ?
#
loop_
_entity_poly.entity_id
_entity_poly.type
_entity_poly.pdbx_seq_one_letter_code
_entity_poly.pdbx_strand_id
1 'polypeptide(L)'
;MKTYVATPTERQRDWFVVDAEGKTLGRLATGIANTLRGKRKPEYTPHIDTGDFVVVINAEKIHVTGDKMAQKRYWRHSGYPGGIKSRTLGEMLERRPEEVIRKAVKGMLPRNRLARRQITKLKVYAGPEHPHQAQQPQPLEIGD
;
A
#
# COMPACT_ATOMS: atom_id res chain seq x y z
N MET A 1 31.33 -18.66 -7.56
CA MET A 1 30.11 -17.87 -7.74
C MET A 1 29.52 -17.54 -6.36
N LYS A 2 29.28 -16.28 -6.09
CA LYS A 2 28.69 -15.84 -4.82
C LYS A 2 27.31 -15.25 -5.06
N THR A 3 26.35 -15.61 -4.21
CA THR A 3 25.03 -15.00 -4.22
C THR A 3 25.10 -13.64 -3.52
N TYR A 4 24.53 -12.62 -4.16
CA TYR A 4 24.45 -11.29 -3.56
C TYR A 4 23.39 -11.27 -2.44
N VAL A 5 23.78 -10.74 -1.29
CA VAL A 5 22.88 -10.51 -0.17
C VAL A 5 22.98 -9.03 0.20
N ALA A 6 21.85 -8.33 0.17
CA ALA A 6 21.81 -6.91 0.50
C ALA A 6 22.19 -6.66 1.96
N THR A 7 22.90 -5.55 2.20
CA THR A 7 23.19 -5.09 3.56
C THR A 7 22.34 -3.86 3.90
N PRO A 8 21.98 -3.65 5.17
CA PRO A 8 21.17 -2.49 5.54
C PRO A 8 21.78 -1.13 5.19
N THR A 9 23.11 -1.06 5.09
CA THR A 9 23.85 0.18 4.83
C THR A 9 24.01 0.50 3.34
N GLU A 10 23.95 -0.50 2.47
CA GLU A 10 24.21 -0.35 1.05
C GLU A 10 22.96 -0.13 0.22
N ARG A 11 21.78 -0.34 0.79
CA ARG A 11 20.52 -0.22 0.07
C ARG A 11 20.20 1.22 -0.28
N GLN A 12 19.72 1.42 -1.51
CA GLN A 12 19.18 2.70 -1.97
C GLN A 12 17.66 2.61 -2.00
N ARG A 13 17.00 3.63 -1.47
CA ARG A 13 15.54 3.76 -1.50
C ARG A 13 15.13 4.96 -2.32
N ASP A 14 14.32 4.70 -3.32
CA ASP A 14 13.75 5.75 -4.15
C ASP A 14 12.36 6.12 -3.67
N TRP A 15 11.86 7.26 -4.11
CA TRP A 15 10.51 7.71 -3.85
C TRP A 15 9.71 7.67 -5.14
N PHE A 16 8.54 7.05 -5.07
CA PHE A 16 7.62 6.96 -6.21
C PHE A 16 6.26 7.52 -5.85
N VAL A 17 5.60 8.16 -6.82
CA VAL A 17 4.22 8.61 -6.70
C VAL A 17 3.35 7.79 -7.64
N VAL A 18 2.22 7.30 -7.14
CA VAL A 18 1.26 6.49 -7.88
C VAL A 18 -0.09 7.19 -7.84
N ASP A 19 -0.70 7.39 -9.00
CA ASP A 19 -2.04 7.94 -9.10
C ASP A 19 -3.04 6.78 -9.08
N ALA A 20 -3.92 6.77 -8.07
CA ALA A 20 -4.93 5.73 -7.89
C ALA A 20 -6.21 5.97 -8.72
N GLU A 21 -6.33 7.13 -9.36
CA GLU A 21 -7.53 7.48 -10.10
C GLU A 21 -7.82 6.46 -11.21
N GLY A 22 -9.01 5.84 -11.15
CA GLY A 22 -9.44 4.87 -12.14
C GLY A 22 -8.74 3.51 -12.08
N LYS A 23 -7.79 3.31 -11.17
CA LYS A 23 -7.08 2.04 -11.01
C LYS A 23 -7.89 1.06 -10.18
N THR A 24 -7.81 -0.23 -10.51
CA THR A 24 -8.47 -1.29 -9.74
C THR A 24 -7.75 -1.52 -8.41
N LEU A 25 -8.48 -1.49 -7.31
CA LEU A 25 -7.93 -1.57 -5.96
C LEU A 25 -6.97 -2.75 -5.75
N GLY A 26 -7.41 -3.96 -6.08
CA GLY A 26 -6.60 -5.17 -5.85
C GLY A 26 -5.31 -5.19 -6.64
N ARG A 27 -5.38 -4.85 -7.91
CA ARG A 27 -4.21 -4.83 -8.81
C ARG A 27 -3.23 -3.72 -8.44
N LEU A 28 -3.74 -2.55 -8.09
CA LEU A 28 -2.92 -1.45 -7.59
C LEU A 28 -2.20 -1.85 -6.30
N ALA A 29 -2.92 -2.46 -5.36
CA ALA A 29 -2.36 -2.89 -4.09
C ALA A 29 -1.25 -3.94 -4.28
N THR A 30 -1.40 -4.86 -5.23
CA THR A 30 -0.38 -5.86 -5.56
C THR A 30 0.92 -5.18 -6.04
N GLY A 31 0.80 -4.23 -6.96
CA GLY A 31 1.95 -3.48 -7.46
C GLY A 31 2.65 -2.68 -6.38
N ILE A 32 1.88 -2.03 -5.52
CA ILE A 32 2.41 -1.27 -4.38
C ILE A 32 3.14 -2.19 -3.40
N ALA A 33 2.54 -3.33 -3.05
CA ALA A 33 3.15 -4.29 -2.13
C ALA A 33 4.50 -4.82 -2.66
N ASN A 34 4.57 -5.13 -3.95
CA ASN A 34 5.81 -5.57 -4.58
C ASN A 34 6.90 -4.49 -4.56
N THR A 35 6.51 -3.23 -4.75
CA THR A 35 7.44 -2.10 -4.68
C THR A 35 7.95 -1.88 -3.25
N LEU A 36 7.07 -1.98 -2.26
CA LEU A 36 7.44 -1.84 -0.84
C LEU A 36 8.39 -2.95 -0.37
N ARG A 37 8.24 -4.16 -0.89
CA ARG A 37 9.10 -5.28 -0.57
C ARG A 37 10.43 -5.27 -1.34
N GLY A 38 10.46 -4.57 -2.46
CA GLY A 38 11.63 -4.53 -3.33
C GLY A 38 11.73 -5.69 -4.31
N LYS A 39 10.66 -6.45 -4.54
CA LYS A 39 10.68 -7.61 -5.45
C LYS A 39 11.05 -7.28 -6.89
N ARG A 40 10.90 -6.03 -7.30
CA ARG A 40 11.24 -5.57 -8.65
C ARG A 40 12.72 -5.28 -8.82
N LYS A 41 13.47 -5.25 -7.73
CA LYS A 41 14.91 -4.95 -7.75
C LYS A 41 15.72 -6.24 -7.83
N PRO A 42 16.83 -6.25 -8.62
CA PRO A 42 17.71 -7.40 -8.66
C PRO A 42 18.39 -7.72 -7.33
N GLU A 43 18.57 -6.69 -6.46
CA GLU A 43 19.15 -6.86 -5.14
C GLU A 43 18.16 -7.35 -4.07
N TYR A 44 16.96 -7.76 -4.46
CA TYR A 44 15.93 -8.23 -3.51
C TYR A 44 16.48 -9.34 -2.59
N THR A 45 16.34 -9.10 -1.29
CA THR A 45 16.74 -10.05 -0.24
C THR A 45 15.58 -10.22 0.74
N PRO A 46 15.07 -11.45 0.96
CA PRO A 46 13.84 -11.65 1.74
C PRO A 46 13.88 -11.14 3.18
N HIS A 47 15.03 -11.16 3.84
CA HIS A 47 15.17 -10.77 5.24
C HIS A 47 15.55 -9.30 5.44
N ILE A 48 15.80 -8.57 4.36
CA ILE A 48 16.17 -7.15 4.38
C ILE A 48 15.11 -6.34 3.66
N ASP A 49 14.84 -5.14 4.17
CA ASP A 49 13.94 -4.20 3.52
C ASP A 49 14.68 -3.47 2.39
N THR A 50 14.57 -4.00 1.18
CA THR A 50 15.18 -3.43 -0.03
C THR A 50 14.19 -2.61 -0.86
N GLY A 51 12.97 -2.43 -0.39
CA GLY A 51 11.92 -1.71 -1.13
C GLY A 51 12.05 -0.20 -1.06
N ASP A 52 11.16 0.46 -1.80
CA ASP A 52 11.13 1.91 -1.96
C ASP A 52 9.95 2.53 -1.22
N PHE A 53 9.98 3.86 -1.10
CA PHE A 53 8.85 4.63 -0.60
C PHE A 53 7.82 4.82 -1.71
N VAL A 54 6.55 4.66 -1.37
CA VAL A 54 5.44 4.86 -2.31
C VAL A 54 4.47 5.89 -1.75
N VAL A 55 4.19 6.91 -2.54
CA VAL A 55 3.17 7.92 -2.25
C VAL A 55 2.00 7.67 -3.18
N VAL A 56 0.81 7.46 -2.63
CA VAL A 56 -0.41 7.25 -3.41
C VAL A 56 -1.30 8.49 -3.29
N ILE A 57 -1.72 9.00 -4.43
CA ILE A 57 -2.62 10.15 -4.51
C ILE A 57 -3.96 9.73 -5.12
N ASN A 58 -4.98 10.55 -4.95
CA ASN A 58 -6.35 10.30 -5.46
C ASN A 58 -6.96 8.99 -4.94
N ALA A 59 -6.69 8.65 -3.68
CA ALA A 59 -7.23 7.41 -3.09
C ALA A 59 -8.76 7.36 -3.11
N GLU A 60 -9.44 8.50 -3.05
CA GLU A 60 -10.90 8.59 -3.11
C GLU A 60 -11.48 8.16 -4.47
N LYS A 61 -10.67 8.19 -5.52
CA LYS A 61 -11.08 7.87 -6.90
C LYS A 61 -10.71 6.46 -7.32
N ILE A 62 -10.36 5.60 -6.39
CA ILE A 62 -10.03 4.20 -6.68
C ILE A 62 -11.26 3.47 -7.22
N HIS A 63 -11.05 2.59 -8.20
CA HIS A 63 -12.11 1.78 -8.79
C HIS A 63 -12.20 0.41 -8.15
N VAL A 64 -13.42 -0.05 -7.91
CA VAL A 64 -13.70 -1.38 -7.35
C VAL A 64 -14.73 -2.07 -8.24
N THR A 65 -14.47 -3.31 -8.63
CA THR A 65 -15.35 -4.09 -9.51
C THR A 65 -16.49 -4.76 -8.76
N GLY A 66 -17.59 -5.06 -9.47
CA GLY A 66 -18.75 -5.75 -8.94
C GLY A 66 -19.49 -4.94 -7.87
N ASP A 67 -20.19 -5.65 -6.98
CA ASP A 67 -20.97 -5.03 -5.90
C ASP A 67 -20.19 -4.87 -4.60
N LYS A 68 -18.86 -4.86 -4.66
CA LYS A 68 -18.01 -4.78 -3.45
C LYS A 68 -18.24 -3.52 -2.64
N MET A 69 -18.63 -2.42 -3.28
CA MET A 69 -18.96 -1.17 -2.57
C MET A 69 -20.04 -1.36 -1.52
N ALA A 70 -21.04 -2.19 -1.81
CA ALA A 70 -22.14 -2.47 -0.87
C ALA A 70 -21.92 -3.74 -0.06
N GLN A 71 -21.22 -4.73 -0.61
CA GLN A 71 -21.12 -6.06 -0.01
C GLN A 71 -19.85 -6.29 0.79
N LYS A 72 -18.72 -5.72 0.38
CA LYS A 72 -17.48 -5.89 1.13
C LYS A 72 -17.55 -5.10 2.43
N ARG A 73 -17.24 -5.77 3.56
CA ARG A 73 -17.28 -5.17 4.88
C ARG A 73 -15.93 -5.26 5.58
N TYR A 74 -15.61 -4.20 6.30
CA TYR A 74 -14.45 -4.14 7.18
C TYR A 74 -14.92 -4.32 8.62
N TRP A 75 -14.49 -5.40 9.24
CA TRP A 75 -14.90 -5.79 10.58
C TRP A 75 -13.87 -5.38 11.62
N ARG A 76 -14.35 -4.96 12.78
CA ARG A 76 -13.51 -4.74 13.95
C ARG A 76 -14.29 -5.12 15.20
N HIS A 77 -13.55 -5.49 16.25
CA HIS A 77 -14.14 -5.87 17.54
C HIS A 77 -13.50 -5.02 18.65
N SER A 78 -14.34 -4.48 19.56
CA SER A 78 -13.86 -3.64 20.66
C SER A 78 -13.21 -4.42 21.81
N GLY A 79 -13.37 -5.75 21.82
CA GLY A 79 -12.94 -6.60 22.94
C GLY A 79 -14.01 -6.86 23.98
N TYR A 80 -15.14 -6.16 23.92
CA TYR A 80 -16.27 -6.36 24.84
C TYR A 80 -17.33 -7.24 24.21
N PRO A 81 -18.14 -7.97 25.04
CA PRO A 81 -19.27 -8.77 24.51
C PRO A 81 -20.19 -7.90 23.63
N GLY A 82 -20.53 -8.42 22.44
CA GLY A 82 -21.35 -7.68 21.48
C GLY A 82 -20.65 -6.51 20.81
N GLY A 83 -19.33 -6.40 20.93
CA GLY A 83 -18.55 -5.27 20.41
C GLY A 83 -18.13 -5.39 18.94
N ILE A 84 -18.71 -6.31 18.17
CA ILE A 84 -18.39 -6.43 16.75
C ILE A 84 -19.04 -5.28 15.97
N LYS A 85 -18.23 -4.63 15.11
CA LYS A 85 -18.68 -3.51 14.26
C LYS A 85 -18.17 -3.74 12.84
N SER A 86 -18.92 -3.24 11.87
CA SER A 86 -18.51 -3.30 10.47
C SER A 86 -18.88 -2.02 9.73
N ARG A 87 -18.15 -1.78 8.65
CA ARG A 87 -18.48 -0.73 7.67
C ARG A 87 -18.35 -1.32 6.28
N THR A 88 -19.20 -0.89 5.37
CA THR A 88 -19.08 -1.27 3.97
C THR A 88 -17.89 -0.55 3.33
N LEU A 89 -17.41 -1.08 2.19
CA LEU A 89 -16.36 -0.44 1.42
C LEU A 89 -16.73 1.00 1.01
N GLY A 90 -18.00 1.21 0.59
CA GLY A 90 -18.49 2.54 0.24
C GLY A 90 -18.39 3.53 1.40
N GLU A 91 -18.79 3.11 2.60
CA GLU A 91 -18.68 3.95 3.81
C GLU A 91 -17.22 4.27 4.14
N MET A 92 -16.32 3.29 4.00
CA MET A 92 -14.90 3.51 4.24
C MET A 92 -14.29 4.49 3.23
N LEU A 93 -14.69 4.42 1.97
CA LEU A 93 -14.19 5.34 0.94
C LEU A 93 -14.66 6.78 1.20
N GLU A 94 -15.88 6.96 1.73
CA GLU A 94 -16.37 8.29 2.07
C GLU A 94 -15.65 8.87 3.28
N ARG A 95 -15.37 8.06 4.29
CA ARG A 95 -14.80 8.53 5.55
C ARG A 95 -13.28 8.56 5.56
N ARG A 96 -12.65 7.48 5.11
CA ARG A 96 -11.19 7.29 5.15
C ARG A 96 -10.73 6.50 3.92
N PRO A 97 -10.68 7.11 2.75
CA PRO A 97 -10.25 6.40 1.54
C PRO A 97 -8.81 5.88 1.65
N GLU A 98 -7.95 6.54 2.42
CA GLU A 98 -6.56 6.12 2.64
C GLU A 98 -6.49 4.73 3.29
N GLU A 99 -7.38 4.46 4.22
CA GLU A 99 -7.41 3.18 4.94
C GLU A 99 -7.78 2.01 4.03
N VAL A 100 -8.59 2.24 3.01
CA VAL A 100 -8.98 1.22 2.05
C VAL A 100 -7.75 0.67 1.32
N ILE A 101 -6.94 1.56 0.78
CA ILE A 101 -5.71 1.17 0.08
C ILE A 101 -4.70 0.57 1.05
N ARG A 102 -4.52 1.18 2.21
CA ARG A 102 -3.57 0.69 3.22
C ARG A 102 -3.90 -0.72 3.69
N LYS A 103 -5.17 -1.03 3.95
CA LYS A 103 -5.60 -2.36 4.35
C LYS A 103 -5.41 -3.39 3.23
N ALA A 104 -5.69 -3.01 1.99
CA ALA A 104 -5.47 -3.89 0.85
C ALA A 104 -3.99 -4.25 0.70
N VAL A 105 -3.10 -3.26 0.79
CA VAL A 105 -1.65 -3.48 0.72
C VAL A 105 -1.15 -4.31 1.91
N LYS A 106 -1.61 -3.99 3.11
CA LYS A 106 -1.23 -4.73 4.32
C LYS A 106 -1.59 -6.21 4.22
N GLY A 107 -2.75 -6.53 3.66
CA GLY A 107 -3.18 -7.91 3.46
C GLY A 107 -2.32 -8.67 2.44
N MET A 108 -1.64 -7.97 1.55
CA MET A 108 -0.75 -8.54 0.54
C MET A 108 0.71 -8.60 0.96
N LEU A 109 1.07 -7.97 2.06
CA LEU A 109 2.40 -8.08 2.64
C LEU A 109 2.47 -9.28 3.59
N PRO A 110 3.67 -9.86 3.82
CA PRO A 110 3.83 -10.92 4.82
C PRO A 110 3.41 -10.46 6.22
N ARG A 111 3.00 -11.40 7.06
CA ARG A 111 2.59 -11.12 8.44
C ARG A 111 3.75 -11.29 9.40
N ASN A 112 4.73 -10.38 9.32
CA ASN A 112 5.93 -10.44 10.14
C ASN A 112 6.41 -9.04 10.54
N ARG A 113 7.49 -8.98 11.30
CA ARG A 113 8.07 -7.70 11.77
C ARG A 113 8.60 -6.85 10.63
N LEU A 114 9.19 -7.49 9.62
CA LEU A 114 9.72 -6.78 8.45
C LEU A 114 8.60 -6.06 7.68
N ALA A 115 7.46 -6.73 7.47
CA ALA A 115 6.31 -6.14 6.80
C ALA A 115 5.74 -4.93 7.56
N ARG A 116 5.79 -4.94 8.88
CA ARG A 116 5.36 -3.79 9.69
C ARG A 116 6.23 -2.55 9.42
N ARG A 117 7.51 -2.74 9.13
CA ARG A 117 8.39 -1.66 8.72
C ARG A 117 8.15 -1.24 7.28
N GLN A 118 7.90 -2.21 6.40
CA GLN A 118 7.63 -1.95 4.99
C GLN A 118 6.37 -1.11 4.79
N ILE A 119 5.30 -1.39 5.52
CA ILE A 119 4.05 -0.63 5.40
C ILE A 119 4.19 0.83 5.82
N THR A 120 5.13 1.18 6.67
CA THR A 120 5.37 2.57 7.06
C THR A 120 5.91 3.42 5.93
N LYS A 121 6.47 2.82 4.89
CA LYS A 121 6.95 3.51 3.68
C LYS A 121 5.82 3.86 2.71
N LEU A 122 4.62 3.35 2.95
CA LEU A 122 3.44 3.69 2.16
C LEU A 122 2.78 4.94 2.74
N LYS A 123 2.65 5.98 1.90
CA LYS A 123 1.99 7.23 2.24
C LYS A 123 0.80 7.40 1.30
N VAL A 124 -0.40 7.44 1.84
CA VAL A 124 -1.64 7.49 1.04
C VAL A 124 -2.38 8.80 1.32
N TYR A 125 -2.81 9.47 0.25
CA TYR A 125 -3.56 10.73 0.32
C TYR A 125 -4.82 10.63 -0.52
N ALA A 126 -5.92 11.17 0.02
CA ALA A 126 -7.23 11.13 -0.65
C ALA A 126 -7.26 12.01 -1.90
N GLY A 127 -6.66 13.19 -1.84
CA GLY A 127 -6.67 14.17 -2.93
C GLY A 127 -5.46 14.05 -3.86
N PRO A 128 -5.36 14.99 -4.82
CA PRO A 128 -4.26 14.98 -5.79
C PRO A 128 -2.93 15.52 -5.26
N GLU A 129 -2.93 16.12 -4.07
CA GLU A 129 -1.74 16.76 -3.51
C GLU A 129 -1.10 15.89 -2.44
N HIS A 130 0.22 16.01 -2.30
CA HIS A 130 1.00 15.35 -1.27
C HIS A 130 2.11 16.26 -0.74
N PRO A 131 2.51 16.13 0.54
CA PRO A 131 3.53 17.00 1.13
C PRO A 131 4.96 16.52 0.89
N HIS A 132 5.20 15.68 -0.13
CA HIS A 132 6.49 15.03 -0.37
C HIS A 132 7.25 15.62 -1.57
N GLN A 133 7.02 16.87 -1.92
CA GLN A 133 7.73 17.52 -3.04
C GLN A 133 9.24 17.60 -2.82
N ALA A 134 9.67 17.76 -1.57
CA ALA A 134 11.08 17.82 -1.21
C ALA A 134 11.83 16.51 -1.54
N GLN A 135 11.16 15.38 -1.49
CA GLN A 135 11.74 14.09 -1.83
C GLN A 135 11.77 13.82 -3.33
N GLN A 136 11.14 14.67 -4.15
CA GLN A 136 11.09 14.55 -5.59
C GLN A 136 10.66 13.16 -6.08
N PRO A 137 9.46 12.68 -5.68
CA PRO A 137 9.02 11.35 -6.07
C PRO A 137 8.82 11.25 -7.59
N GLN A 138 9.30 10.14 -8.15
CA GLN A 138 9.16 9.87 -9.57
C GLN A 138 7.83 9.16 -9.86
N PRO A 139 7.16 9.46 -10.98
CA PRO A 139 5.96 8.74 -11.35
C PRO A 139 6.22 7.24 -11.53
N LEU A 140 5.34 6.41 -10.99
CA LEU A 140 5.39 4.97 -11.16
C LEU A 140 4.07 4.49 -11.74
N GLU A 141 4.12 3.86 -12.91
CA GLU A 141 2.96 3.26 -13.53
C GLU A 141 2.79 1.83 -13.02
N ILE A 142 1.64 1.55 -12.40
CA ILE A 142 1.24 0.22 -12.00
C ILE A 142 0.06 -0.17 -12.87
N GLY A 143 0.21 -1.25 -13.65
CA GLY A 143 -0.82 -1.72 -14.55
C GLY A 143 -2.08 -2.20 -13.83
N ASP A 144 -3.20 -2.10 -14.50
CA ASP A 144 -4.49 -2.62 -14.03
C ASP A 144 -4.52 -4.15 -14.05
#